data_088487ff65b06fcc6b96ab56e4186349
#
_entry.id   088487ff65b06fcc6b96ab56e4186349
#
_cell.length_a   1.000
_cell.length_b   1.000
_cell.length_c   1.000
_cell.angle_alpha   90.00
_cell.angle_beta   90.00
_cell.angle_gamma   90.00
#
_symmetry.space_group_name_H-M   'P 1'
#
loop_
_entity.id
_entity.type
_entity.pdbx_description
1 polymer ?
#
loop_
_entity_poly.entity_id
_entity_poly.type
_entity_poly.pdbx_seq_one_letter_code
_entity_poly.pdbx_strand_id
1 'polypeptide(L)'
;MLTCALLGVAASPAPPAHDKKIPAARWDEQTPGCTFSQGPDGKLRYGMSLPDVAVVVAVDAQELEKVHRRHEPFFAVLLEVRNRGGQVLEVKPDKITLEFVQHFQVEQPALDPDNFSQKIQNDADALNDQAAREVKKNPEKKGEKETFVRAYLKDSAELQEFVGKNSLRTTQLDAANPETSGWILFSTKSKWIGGWKKQEEMILRVPLGGKIYEFPFTLPPKAGQVMLRKR
;
A
#
# COMPACT_ATOMS: atom_id res chain seq x y z
N MET A 1 65.99 35.34 -19.43
CA MET A 1 64.57 35.03 -19.69
C MET A 1 64.34 33.58 -19.37
N LEU A 2 63.71 33.30 -18.22
CA LEU A 2 63.40 31.94 -17.74
C LEU A 2 61.90 31.71 -17.99
N THR A 3 61.52 30.73 -18.84
CA THR A 3 60.18 30.34 -19.16
C THR A 3 59.80 29.17 -18.25
N CYS A 4 58.93 29.42 -17.27
CA CYS A 4 58.28 28.35 -16.45
C CYS A 4 57.10 27.71 -17.23
N ALA A 5 57.23 26.44 -17.54
CA ALA A 5 56.13 25.63 -18.06
C ALA A 5 55.31 25.08 -16.90
N LEU A 6 54.04 25.49 -16.81
CA LEU A 6 53.04 24.95 -15.90
C LEU A 6 52.48 23.65 -16.51
N LEU A 7 52.81 22.52 -15.90
CA LEU A 7 52.18 21.22 -16.18
C LEU A 7 50.81 21.16 -15.46
N GLY A 8 49.75 21.28 -16.23
CA GLY A 8 48.38 21.06 -15.75
C GLY A 8 48.10 19.56 -15.56
N VAL A 9 47.89 19.14 -14.32
CA VAL A 9 47.43 17.78 -14.00
C VAL A 9 45.93 17.73 -14.28
N ALA A 10 45.55 17.02 -15.34
CA ALA A 10 44.12 16.71 -15.62
C ALA A 10 43.61 15.67 -14.62
N ALA A 11 42.70 16.08 -13.74
CA ALA A 11 41.99 15.17 -12.85
C ALA A 11 41.06 14.27 -13.70
N SER A 12 41.32 12.97 -13.69
CA SER A 12 40.39 11.98 -14.30
C SER A 12 39.06 11.99 -13.56
N PRO A 13 37.91 11.97 -14.26
CA PRO A 13 36.63 11.86 -13.64
C PRO A 13 36.50 10.51 -12.91
N ALA A 14 36.06 10.56 -11.67
CA ALA A 14 35.75 9.34 -10.88
C ALA A 14 34.72 8.47 -11.60
N PRO A 15 34.90 7.13 -11.62
CA PRO A 15 33.92 6.25 -12.21
C PRO A 15 32.55 6.43 -11.51
N PRO A 16 31.42 6.31 -12.27
CA PRO A 16 30.10 6.42 -11.68
C PRO A 16 29.94 5.36 -10.57
N ALA A 17 29.42 5.80 -9.43
CA ALA A 17 29.08 4.91 -8.32
C ALA A 17 28.12 3.85 -8.85
N HIS A 18 28.54 2.59 -8.84
CA HIS A 18 27.65 1.47 -9.12
C HIS A 18 26.54 1.50 -8.07
N ASP A 19 25.30 1.73 -8.49
CA ASP A 19 24.12 1.58 -7.65
C ASP A 19 24.16 0.19 -7.01
N LYS A 20 24.44 0.14 -5.71
CA LYS A 20 24.40 -1.12 -4.96
C LYS A 20 22.96 -1.62 -5.00
N LYS A 21 22.71 -2.67 -5.78
CA LYS A 21 21.40 -3.32 -5.79
C LYS A 21 21.04 -3.70 -4.35
N ILE A 22 19.95 -3.14 -3.85
CA ILE A 22 19.42 -3.47 -2.53
C ILE A 22 19.02 -4.94 -2.55
N PRO A 23 19.50 -5.77 -1.59
CA PRO A 23 19.14 -7.19 -1.57
C PRO A 23 17.62 -7.36 -1.41
N ALA A 24 17.00 -8.20 -2.25
CA ALA A 24 15.60 -8.51 -2.20
C ALA A 24 15.38 -9.93 -1.67
N ALA A 25 14.44 -10.07 -0.73
CA ALA A 25 13.92 -11.35 -0.26
C ALA A 25 12.49 -11.49 -0.82
N ARG A 26 12.28 -12.49 -1.68
CA ARG A 26 10.98 -12.72 -2.32
C ARG A 26 10.24 -13.87 -1.65
N TRP A 27 8.98 -13.63 -1.33
CA TRP A 27 8.11 -14.67 -0.81
C TRP A 27 7.88 -15.74 -1.88
N ASP A 28 8.11 -16.98 -1.49
CA ASP A 28 7.83 -18.16 -2.29
C ASP A 28 7.40 -19.29 -1.36
N GLU A 29 6.36 -20.03 -1.73
CA GLU A 29 5.78 -21.08 -0.90
C GLU A 29 6.77 -22.20 -0.55
N GLN A 30 7.75 -22.45 -1.41
CA GLN A 30 8.75 -23.50 -1.24
C GLN A 30 9.95 -23.02 -0.41
N THR A 31 10.07 -21.72 -0.17
CA THR A 31 11.18 -21.15 0.60
C THR A 31 10.97 -21.38 2.09
N PRO A 32 11.97 -21.96 2.81
CA PRO A 32 11.90 -22.11 4.27
C PRO A 32 11.64 -20.76 4.96
N GLY A 33 10.68 -20.75 5.90
CA GLY A 33 10.27 -19.55 6.60
C GLY A 33 9.14 -18.77 5.91
N CYS A 34 8.77 -19.14 4.68
CA CYS A 34 7.57 -18.60 4.04
C CYS A 34 6.34 -19.47 4.41
N THR A 35 5.22 -18.80 4.66
CA THR A 35 3.95 -19.44 5.01
C THR A 35 2.82 -18.81 4.22
N PHE A 36 1.78 -19.60 3.96
CA PHE A 36 0.51 -19.13 3.43
C PHE A 36 -0.64 -19.69 4.27
N SER A 37 -1.62 -18.85 4.56
CA SER A 37 -2.84 -19.27 5.23
C SER A 37 -4.03 -18.41 4.83
N GLN A 38 -5.23 -18.97 4.96
CA GLN A 38 -6.47 -18.19 4.90
C GLN A 38 -7.03 -18.10 6.33
N GLY A 39 -7.21 -16.88 6.80
CA GLY A 39 -7.78 -16.64 8.12
C GLY A 39 -9.29 -16.87 8.16
N PRO A 40 -9.87 -16.92 9.35
CA PRO A 40 -11.33 -17.02 9.53
C PRO A 40 -12.08 -15.78 9.02
N ASP A 41 -11.37 -14.65 8.90
CA ASP A 41 -11.84 -13.40 8.32
C ASP A 41 -11.79 -13.36 6.77
N GLY A 42 -11.48 -14.49 6.14
CA GLY A 42 -11.39 -14.64 4.68
C GLY A 42 -10.11 -14.08 4.06
N LYS A 43 -9.25 -13.39 4.83
CA LYS A 43 -8.00 -12.81 4.31
C LYS A 43 -6.97 -13.87 4.00
N LEU A 44 -6.28 -13.68 2.88
CA LEU A 44 -5.13 -14.47 2.47
C LEU A 44 -3.88 -13.88 3.10
N ARG A 45 -3.16 -14.65 3.91
CA ARG A 45 -1.96 -14.22 4.64
C ARG A 45 -0.72 -14.85 4.05
N TYR A 46 0.22 -14.00 3.70
CA TYR A 46 1.54 -14.36 3.18
C TYR A 46 2.57 -13.99 4.24
N GLY A 47 3.15 -14.96 4.92
CA GLY A 47 4.15 -14.75 5.96
C GLY A 47 5.55 -15.04 5.44
N MET A 48 6.52 -14.21 5.85
CA MET A 48 7.95 -14.45 5.66
C MET A 48 8.66 -14.27 7.00
N SER A 49 9.26 -15.35 7.50
CA SER A 49 9.93 -15.38 8.80
C SER A 49 11.42 -15.61 8.59
N LEU A 50 12.21 -14.56 8.79
CA LEU A 50 13.66 -14.58 8.76
C LEU A 50 14.23 -14.48 10.20
N PRO A 51 15.53 -14.74 10.42
CA PRO A 51 16.10 -14.68 11.77
C PRO A 51 15.94 -13.30 12.45
N ASP A 52 16.04 -12.22 11.68
CA ASP A 52 16.04 -10.84 12.15
C ASP A 52 14.66 -10.17 12.10
N VAL A 53 13.75 -10.65 11.26
CA VAL A 53 12.43 -10.04 11.07
C VAL A 53 11.38 -11.04 10.61
N ALA A 54 10.14 -10.86 11.03
CA ALA A 54 8.99 -11.51 10.44
C ALA A 54 8.05 -10.47 9.84
N VAL A 55 7.56 -10.75 8.65
CA VAL A 55 6.62 -9.90 7.92
C VAL A 55 5.42 -10.73 7.50
N VAL A 56 4.21 -10.26 7.76
CA VAL A 56 2.96 -10.87 7.28
C VAL A 56 2.17 -9.84 6.51
N VAL A 57 1.80 -10.22 5.31
CA VAL A 57 0.93 -9.44 4.42
C VAL A 57 -0.42 -10.13 4.35
N ALA A 58 -1.50 -9.43 4.72
CA ALA A 58 -2.83 -9.97 4.60
C ALA A 58 -3.64 -9.16 3.57
N VAL A 59 -4.21 -9.87 2.60
CA VAL A 59 -5.01 -9.30 1.52
C VAL A 59 -6.39 -9.93 1.48
N ASP A 60 -7.38 -9.12 1.13
CA ASP A 60 -8.78 -9.55 1.06
C ASP A 60 -9.26 -9.40 -0.39
N ALA A 61 -9.81 -10.47 -0.97
CA ALA A 61 -10.42 -10.41 -2.28
C ALA A 61 -11.61 -9.42 -2.32
N GLN A 62 -12.32 -9.25 -1.20
CA GLN A 62 -13.43 -8.30 -1.09
C GLN A 62 -12.97 -6.84 -1.13
N GLU A 63 -11.70 -6.53 -0.81
CA GLU A 63 -11.17 -5.16 -0.97
C GLU A 63 -11.29 -4.69 -2.42
N LEU A 64 -11.26 -5.61 -3.36
CA LEU A 64 -11.44 -5.35 -4.78
C LEU A 64 -12.86 -4.88 -5.12
N GLU A 65 -13.86 -5.43 -4.47
CA GLU A 65 -15.27 -5.04 -4.68
C GLU A 65 -15.55 -3.64 -4.14
N LYS A 66 -14.75 -3.19 -3.18
CA LYS A 66 -14.87 -1.86 -2.56
C LYS A 66 -14.41 -0.72 -3.48
N VAL A 67 -13.75 -1.03 -4.60
CA VAL A 67 -13.32 -0.04 -5.62
C VAL A 67 -14.49 0.71 -6.25
N HIS A 68 -15.69 0.13 -6.26
CA HIS A 68 -16.91 0.78 -6.76
C HIS A 68 -17.59 1.68 -5.74
N ARG A 69 -16.94 1.99 -4.62
CA ARG A 69 -17.46 2.95 -3.64
C ARG A 69 -17.53 4.35 -4.24
N ARG A 70 -18.30 5.20 -3.59
CA ARG A 70 -18.53 6.60 -3.97
C ARG A 70 -17.26 7.46 -3.90
N HIS A 71 -16.23 6.99 -3.18
CA HIS A 71 -14.94 7.64 -3.03
C HIS A 71 -13.95 7.22 -4.12
N GLU A 72 -12.83 7.93 -4.20
CA GLU A 72 -11.72 7.54 -5.06
C GLU A 72 -11.32 6.08 -4.78
N PRO A 73 -11.16 5.26 -5.83
CA PRO A 73 -10.82 3.86 -5.64
C PRO A 73 -9.45 3.70 -5.01
N PHE A 74 -9.37 2.91 -3.97
CA PHE A 74 -8.15 2.53 -3.30
C PHE A 74 -8.14 1.03 -3.00
N PHE A 75 -6.95 0.48 -2.85
CA PHE A 75 -6.72 -0.90 -2.44
C PHE A 75 -6.02 -0.89 -1.08
N ALA A 76 -6.47 -1.72 -0.15
CA ALA A 76 -5.94 -1.79 1.20
C ALA A 76 -5.28 -3.15 1.47
N VAL A 77 -4.10 -3.12 2.08
CA VAL A 77 -3.33 -4.29 2.51
C VAL A 77 -3.01 -4.16 3.99
N LEU A 78 -3.26 -5.19 4.77
CA LEU A 78 -2.82 -5.24 6.17
C LEU A 78 -1.38 -5.75 6.22
N LEU A 79 -0.50 -4.98 6.85
CA LEU A 79 0.89 -5.35 7.08
C LEU A 79 1.14 -5.53 8.58
N GLU A 80 1.78 -6.63 8.94
CA GLU A 80 2.28 -6.90 10.28
C GLU A 80 3.79 -7.11 10.18
N VAL A 81 4.56 -6.40 10.99
CA VAL A 81 6.02 -6.50 11.05
C VAL A 81 6.44 -6.77 12.48
N ARG A 82 7.30 -7.77 12.66
CA ARG A 82 7.89 -8.10 13.95
C ARG A 82 9.41 -8.10 13.85
N ASN A 83 10.05 -7.26 14.63
CA ASN A 83 11.49 -7.27 14.83
C ASN A 83 11.89 -8.47 15.71
N ARG A 84 12.81 -9.29 15.23
CA ARG A 84 13.38 -10.43 15.95
C ARG A 84 14.87 -10.24 16.22
N GLY A 85 15.46 -9.24 15.56
CA GLY A 85 16.87 -8.90 15.71
C GLY A 85 17.11 -7.98 16.89
N GLY A 86 18.39 -7.79 17.23
CA GLY A 86 18.81 -6.86 18.29
C GLY A 86 18.96 -5.40 17.82
N GLN A 87 18.79 -5.12 16.52
CA GLN A 87 18.91 -3.78 15.97
C GLN A 87 17.54 -3.10 15.85
N VAL A 88 17.50 -1.79 16.01
CA VAL A 88 16.29 -1.01 15.76
C VAL A 88 15.91 -1.09 14.29
N LEU A 89 14.65 -1.42 14.03
CA LEU A 89 14.08 -1.53 12.70
C LEU A 89 13.04 -0.42 12.51
N GLU A 90 13.22 0.40 11.50
CA GLU A 90 12.26 1.46 11.15
C GLU A 90 11.31 0.98 10.06
N VAL A 91 10.00 1.07 10.31
CA VAL A 91 8.94 0.80 9.34
C VAL A 91 8.44 2.12 8.79
N LYS A 92 8.61 2.35 7.50
CA LYS A 92 8.21 3.57 6.78
C LYS A 92 7.15 3.27 5.74
N PRO A 93 5.86 3.51 6.01
CA PRO A 93 4.78 3.25 5.05
C PRO A 93 4.97 3.97 3.72
N ASP A 94 5.50 5.21 3.71
CA ASP A 94 5.75 6.01 2.50
C ASP A 94 6.77 5.38 1.54
N LYS A 95 7.55 4.39 1.99
CA LYS A 95 8.52 3.64 1.17
C LYS A 95 7.97 2.31 0.66
N ILE A 96 6.78 1.93 1.10
CA ILE A 96 6.12 0.70 0.68
C ILE A 96 5.42 0.95 -0.64
N THR A 97 5.60 0.05 -1.61
CA THR A 97 5.01 0.18 -2.94
C THR A 97 4.24 -1.07 -3.34
N LEU A 98 3.21 -0.88 -4.15
CA LEU A 98 2.42 -1.94 -4.76
C LEU A 98 2.54 -1.85 -6.29
N GLU A 99 3.06 -2.90 -6.89
CA GLU A 99 3.15 -3.04 -8.34
C GLU A 99 1.93 -3.79 -8.87
N PHE A 100 1.31 -3.25 -9.92
CA PHE A 100 0.28 -3.89 -10.73
C PHE A 100 0.95 -4.50 -11.97
N VAL A 101 1.25 -5.79 -11.92
CA VAL A 101 2.10 -6.47 -12.92
C VAL A 101 1.50 -6.41 -14.32
N GLN A 102 0.18 -6.60 -14.46
CA GLN A 102 -0.52 -6.64 -15.74
C GLN A 102 -0.76 -5.25 -16.35
N HIS A 103 -0.49 -4.17 -15.61
CA HIS A 103 -0.70 -2.79 -16.04
C HIS A 103 0.60 -2.05 -16.30
N PHE A 104 1.43 -2.60 -17.18
CA PHE A 104 2.75 -2.04 -17.53
C PHE A 104 3.68 -1.88 -16.32
N GLN A 105 3.56 -2.77 -15.34
CA GLN A 105 4.35 -2.74 -14.10
C GLN A 105 4.21 -1.38 -13.37
N VAL A 106 3.00 -0.84 -13.34
CA VAL A 106 2.75 0.42 -12.62
C VAL A 106 2.98 0.19 -11.13
N GLU A 107 3.93 0.91 -10.58
CA GLU A 107 4.26 0.92 -9.17
C GLU A 107 3.58 2.11 -8.49
N GLN A 108 2.81 1.84 -7.44
CA GLN A 108 2.11 2.85 -6.65
C GLN A 108 2.74 2.92 -5.26
N PRO A 109 3.17 4.10 -4.80
CA PRO A 109 3.54 4.29 -3.40
C PRO A 109 2.30 4.23 -2.51
N ALA A 110 2.50 3.85 -1.26
CA ALA A 110 1.46 3.93 -0.26
C ALA A 110 0.96 5.37 -0.10
N LEU A 111 -0.35 5.51 0.09
CA LEU A 111 -0.97 6.78 0.41
C LEU A 111 -0.60 7.20 1.84
N ASP A 112 -0.25 8.46 2.01
CA ASP A 112 -0.13 9.05 3.33
C ASP A 112 -1.53 9.15 3.97
N PRO A 113 -1.75 8.56 5.15
CA PRO A 113 -3.09 8.47 5.75
C PRO A 113 -3.69 9.83 6.09
N ASP A 114 -2.88 10.81 6.48
CA ASP A 114 -3.38 12.11 6.88
C ASP A 114 -3.78 12.94 5.66
N ASN A 115 -2.96 12.91 4.61
CA ASN A 115 -3.29 13.54 3.32
C ASN A 115 -4.53 12.88 2.70
N PHE A 116 -4.66 11.55 2.79
CA PHE A 116 -5.82 10.83 2.28
C PHE A 116 -7.10 11.18 3.05
N SER A 117 -7.02 11.24 4.39
CA SER A 117 -8.13 11.68 5.24
C SER A 117 -8.57 13.12 4.93
N GLN A 118 -7.60 14.03 4.76
CA GLN A 118 -7.89 15.42 4.37
C GLN A 118 -8.59 15.49 2.99
N LYS A 119 -8.15 14.66 2.05
CA LYS A 119 -8.80 14.59 0.74
C LYS A 119 -10.25 14.13 0.84
N ILE A 120 -10.53 13.09 1.62
CA ILE A 120 -11.90 12.61 1.88
C ILE A 120 -12.77 13.75 2.41
N GLN A 121 -12.27 14.56 3.35
CA GLN A 121 -12.99 15.70 3.89
C GLN A 121 -13.27 16.76 2.81
N ASN A 122 -12.25 17.13 2.06
CA ASN A 122 -12.40 18.13 1.00
C ASN A 122 -13.43 17.71 -0.07
N ASP A 123 -13.42 16.41 -0.45
CA ASP A 123 -14.39 15.87 -1.41
C ASP A 123 -15.82 15.87 -0.83
N ALA A 124 -15.97 15.60 0.46
CA ALA A 124 -17.25 15.64 1.16
C ALA A 124 -17.82 17.07 1.24
N ASP A 125 -16.99 18.04 1.57
CA ASP A 125 -17.37 19.46 1.64
C ASP A 125 -17.75 19.99 0.25
N ALA A 126 -16.96 19.67 -0.78
CA ALA A 126 -17.24 20.05 -2.16
C ALA A 126 -18.58 19.48 -2.66
N LEU A 127 -18.88 18.21 -2.34
CA LEU A 127 -20.14 17.58 -2.70
C LEU A 127 -21.34 18.25 -1.99
N ASN A 128 -21.21 18.55 -0.71
CA ASN A 128 -22.24 19.23 0.06
C ASN A 128 -22.56 20.62 -0.54
N ASP A 129 -21.52 21.39 -0.87
CA ASP A 129 -21.68 22.70 -1.51
C ASP A 129 -22.31 22.59 -2.90
N GLN A 130 -21.90 21.59 -3.69
CA GLN A 130 -22.51 21.35 -5.00
C GLN A 130 -23.98 21.03 -4.88
N ALA A 131 -24.35 20.13 -3.96
CA ALA A 131 -25.74 19.74 -3.74
C ALA A 131 -26.60 20.92 -3.29
N ALA A 132 -26.09 21.80 -2.42
CA ALA A 132 -26.77 23.01 -1.99
C ALA A 132 -27.04 23.97 -3.17
N ARG A 133 -26.10 24.13 -4.10
CA ARG A 133 -26.27 24.92 -5.32
C ARG A 133 -27.31 24.31 -6.28
N GLU A 134 -27.31 22.97 -6.41
CA GLU A 134 -28.26 22.25 -7.27
C GLU A 134 -29.67 22.34 -6.73
N VAL A 135 -29.88 22.21 -5.41
CA VAL A 135 -31.19 22.35 -4.75
C VAL A 135 -31.75 23.76 -4.93
N LYS A 136 -30.91 24.80 -4.89
CA LYS A 136 -31.35 26.18 -5.19
C LYS A 136 -31.89 26.34 -6.60
N LYS A 137 -31.32 25.60 -7.58
CA LYS A 137 -31.76 25.64 -8.98
C LYS A 137 -32.96 24.73 -9.26
N ASN A 138 -33.07 23.63 -8.55
CA ASN A 138 -34.08 22.60 -8.75
C ASN A 138 -34.68 22.16 -7.39
N PRO A 139 -35.58 22.97 -6.79
CA PRO A 139 -36.11 22.70 -5.45
C PRO A 139 -36.86 21.36 -5.31
N GLU A 140 -37.42 20.88 -6.41
CA GLU A 140 -38.14 19.59 -6.46
C GLU A 140 -37.21 18.37 -6.19
N LYS A 141 -35.91 18.50 -6.43
CA LYS A 141 -34.93 17.43 -6.18
C LYS A 141 -34.30 17.48 -4.78
N LYS A 142 -34.80 18.37 -3.90
CA LYS A 142 -34.23 18.59 -2.57
C LYS A 142 -34.11 17.29 -1.76
N GLY A 143 -35.19 16.53 -1.63
CA GLY A 143 -35.22 15.31 -0.81
C GLY A 143 -34.26 14.22 -1.28
N GLU A 144 -34.16 14.04 -2.60
CA GLU A 144 -33.21 13.10 -3.21
C GLU A 144 -31.76 13.50 -2.94
N LYS A 145 -31.43 14.78 -3.16
CA LYS A 145 -30.09 15.31 -2.97
C LYS A 145 -29.66 15.26 -1.51
N GLU A 146 -30.52 15.67 -0.58
CA GLU A 146 -30.24 15.61 0.86
C GLU A 146 -29.98 14.17 1.33
N THR A 147 -30.76 13.21 0.83
CA THR A 147 -30.56 11.79 1.15
C THR A 147 -29.22 11.28 0.63
N PHE A 148 -28.88 11.63 -0.60
CA PHE A 148 -27.59 11.26 -1.21
C PHE A 148 -26.41 11.85 -0.45
N VAL A 149 -26.45 13.16 -0.15
CA VAL A 149 -25.38 13.85 0.58
C VAL A 149 -25.21 13.26 1.98
N ARG A 150 -26.32 13.01 2.70
CA ARG A 150 -26.25 12.42 4.04
C ARG A 150 -25.57 11.04 4.02
N ALA A 151 -25.90 10.19 3.04
CA ALA A 151 -25.27 8.90 2.90
C ALA A 151 -23.78 9.03 2.58
N TYR A 152 -23.41 9.95 1.70
CA TYR A 152 -22.02 10.22 1.34
C TYR A 152 -21.19 10.73 2.54
N LEU A 153 -21.72 11.69 3.30
CA LEU A 153 -21.06 12.24 4.49
C LEU A 153 -20.86 11.16 5.56
N LYS A 154 -21.83 10.27 5.73
CA LYS A 154 -21.70 9.13 6.65
C LYS A 154 -20.59 8.19 6.20
N ASP A 155 -20.59 7.77 4.93
CA ASP A 155 -19.54 6.90 4.37
C ASP A 155 -18.15 7.55 4.49
N SER A 156 -18.06 8.88 4.28
CA SER A 156 -16.82 9.67 4.42
C SER A 156 -16.30 9.65 5.86
N ALA A 157 -17.18 9.88 6.83
CA ALA A 157 -16.80 9.88 8.24
C ALA A 157 -16.32 8.49 8.71
N GLU A 158 -17.00 7.43 8.31
CA GLU A 158 -16.61 6.05 8.61
C GLU A 158 -15.24 5.71 7.99
N LEU A 159 -15.00 6.15 6.75
CA LEU A 159 -13.71 5.93 6.09
C LEU A 159 -12.59 6.73 6.77
N GLN A 160 -12.82 7.99 7.15
CA GLN A 160 -11.85 8.80 7.88
C GLN A 160 -11.51 8.18 9.24
N GLU A 161 -12.51 7.70 9.97
CA GLU A 161 -12.31 7.00 11.24
C GLU A 161 -11.47 5.75 11.05
N PHE A 162 -11.75 4.94 10.02
CA PHE A 162 -10.97 3.76 9.68
C PHE A 162 -9.52 4.13 9.38
N VAL A 163 -9.29 5.12 8.51
CA VAL A 163 -7.95 5.59 8.13
C VAL A 163 -7.20 6.11 9.35
N GLY A 164 -7.84 6.91 10.19
CA GLY A 164 -7.22 7.49 11.38
C GLY A 164 -6.77 6.45 12.40
N LYS A 165 -7.61 5.42 12.64
CA LYS A 165 -7.38 4.41 13.68
C LYS A 165 -6.54 3.22 13.23
N ASN A 166 -6.64 2.83 11.96
CA ASN A 166 -6.13 1.54 11.52
C ASN A 166 -4.97 1.61 10.53
N SER A 167 -4.63 2.80 10.00
CA SER A 167 -3.50 2.92 9.09
C SER A 167 -2.16 2.73 9.79
N LEU A 168 -1.25 2.05 9.10
CA LEU A 168 0.12 1.91 9.54
C LEU A 168 0.81 3.29 9.55
N ARG A 169 1.51 3.59 10.65
CA ARG A 169 2.28 4.82 10.81
C ARG A 169 3.77 4.51 10.85
N THR A 170 4.61 5.51 10.55
CA THR A 170 6.06 5.38 10.74
C THR A 170 6.35 5.01 12.19
N THR A 171 7.02 3.89 12.38
CA THR A 171 7.26 3.30 13.70
C THR A 171 8.67 2.72 13.76
N GLN A 172 9.32 2.89 14.91
CA GLN A 172 10.57 2.21 15.24
C GLN A 172 10.26 0.99 16.09
N LEU A 173 10.77 -0.16 15.65
CA LEU A 173 10.66 -1.43 16.35
C LEU A 173 11.97 -1.73 17.05
N ASP A 174 11.90 -1.90 18.35
CA ASP A 174 13.03 -2.23 19.23
C ASP A 174 12.67 -3.38 20.18
N ALA A 175 13.48 -3.61 21.18
CA ALA A 175 13.22 -4.68 22.17
C ALA A 175 11.99 -4.40 23.07
N ALA A 176 11.63 -3.12 23.29
CA ALA A 176 10.47 -2.74 24.08
C ALA A 176 9.17 -2.77 23.25
N ASN A 177 9.26 -2.39 21.98
CA ASN A 177 8.15 -2.37 21.02
C ASN A 177 8.53 -3.18 19.78
N PRO A 178 8.51 -4.53 19.85
CA PRO A 178 9.07 -5.37 18.80
C PRO A 178 8.15 -5.55 17.59
N GLU A 179 6.91 -5.09 17.63
CA GLU A 179 5.93 -5.36 16.57
C GLU A 179 5.05 -4.14 16.25
N THR A 180 4.61 -4.07 15.02
CA THR A 180 3.61 -3.11 14.55
C THR A 180 2.69 -3.77 13.54
N SER A 181 1.46 -3.28 13.47
CA SER A 181 0.47 -3.73 12.49
C SER A 181 -0.40 -2.55 12.08
N GLY A 182 -0.81 -2.55 10.81
CA GLY A 182 -1.74 -1.53 10.32
C GLY A 182 -2.01 -1.68 8.82
N TRP A 183 -3.04 -0.98 8.38
CA TRP A 183 -3.44 -0.95 6.98
C TRP A 183 -2.59 0.02 6.18
N ILE A 184 -2.21 -0.41 4.98
CA ILE A 184 -1.55 0.39 3.98
C ILE A 184 -2.51 0.55 2.81
N LEU A 185 -2.68 1.78 2.35
CA LEU A 185 -3.63 2.14 1.31
C LEU A 185 -2.87 2.53 0.04
N PHE A 186 -3.35 2.08 -1.11
CA PHE A 186 -2.78 2.41 -2.41
C PHE A 186 -3.85 3.01 -3.33
N SER A 187 -3.51 4.07 -4.04
CA SER A 187 -4.38 4.60 -5.09
C SER A 187 -4.49 3.60 -6.23
N THR A 188 -5.70 3.42 -6.73
CA THR A 188 -5.93 2.56 -7.90
C THR A 188 -6.80 3.30 -8.90
N LYS A 189 -6.75 2.85 -10.18
CA LYS A 189 -7.69 3.34 -11.19
C LYS A 189 -8.70 2.24 -11.47
N SER A 190 -9.97 2.58 -11.45
CA SER A 190 -11.05 1.62 -11.72
C SER A 190 -10.84 0.83 -13.01
N LYS A 191 -10.21 1.43 -14.04
CA LYS A 191 -9.87 0.75 -15.29
C LYS A 191 -8.79 -0.33 -15.15
N TRP A 192 -7.89 -0.24 -14.15
CA TRP A 192 -6.89 -1.28 -13.89
C TRP A 192 -7.53 -2.48 -13.23
N ILE A 193 -8.50 -2.21 -12.41
CA ILE A 193 -9.23 -3.17 -11.62
C ILE A 193 -10.52 -3.57 -12.34
N GLY A 194 -10.56 -3.30 -13.65
CA GLY A 194 -11.72 -3.36 -14.52
C GLY A 194 -12.54 -4.64 -14.40
N GLY A 195 -13.49 -4.62 -13.50
CA GLY A 195 -14.54 -5.61 -13.34
C GLY A 195 -14.15 -6.89 -12.64
N TRP A 196 -12.97 -6.99 -12.02
CA TRP A 196 -12.56 -8.11 -11.11
C TRP A 196 -12.95 -9.53 -11.55
N LYS A 197 -13.41 -9.67 -12.78
CA LYS A 197 -13.66 -10.95 -13.43
C LYS A 197 -12.36 -11.61 -13.91
N LYS A 198 -11.29 -10.80 -14.01
CA LYS A 198 -9.95 -11.24 -14.36
C LYS A 198 -9.08 -11.22 -13.13
N GLN A 199 -8.20 -12.18 -13.04
CA GLN A 199 -7.17 -12.20 -11.99
C GLN A 199 -6.20 -11.04 -12.21
N GLU A 200 -5.87 -10.36 -11.12
CA GLU A 200 -4.86 -9.31 -11.08
C GLU A 200 -3.66 -9.81 -10.29
N GLU A 201 -2.49 -9.71 -10.88
CA GLU A 201 -1.23 -10.07 -10.25
C GLU A 201 -0.55 -8.81 -9.71
N MET A 202 -0.17 -8.86 -8.44
CA MET A 202 0.40 -7.73 -7.71
C MET A 202 1.67 -8.16 -6.96
N ILE A 203 2.58 -7.21 -6.74
CA ILE A 203 3.77 -7.41 -5.91
C ILE A 203 3.82 -6.27 -4.89
N LEU A 204 3.69 -6.60 -3.60
CA LEU A 204 3.95 -5.64 -2.52
C LEU A 204 5.43 -5.65 -2.18
N ARG A 205 6.07 -4.47 -2.18
CA ARG A 205 7.47 -4.29 -1.78
C ARG A 205 7.54 -3.53 -0.46
N VAL A 206 8.17 -4.15 0.51
CA VAL A 206 8.32 -3.62 1.88
C VAL A 206 9.82 -3.46 2.18
N PRO A 207 10.38 -2.25 2.09
CA PRO A 207 11.78 -2.00 2.46
C PRO A 207 11.92 -1.92 3.99
N LEU A 208 12.79 -2.78 4.54
CA LEU A 208 13.08 -2.87 5.97
C LEU A 208 14.56 -3.22 6.19
N GLY A 209 15.24 -2.50 7.08
CA GLY A 209 16.61 -2.85 7.50
C GLY A 209 17.61 -2.96 6.36
N GLY A 210 17.49 -2.15 5.31
CA GLY A 210 18.36 -2.18 4.13
C GLY A 210 18.12 -3.34 3.16
N LYS A 211 17.00 -4.06 3.30
CA LYS A 211 16.53 -5.12 2.39
C LYS A 211 15.13 -4.78 1.87
N ILE A 212 14.75 -5.36 0.75
CA ILE A 212 13.38 -5.28 0.21
C ILE A 212 12.72 -6.65 0.37
N TYR A 213 11.53 -6.69 0.97
CA TYR A 213 10.71 -7.89 1.09
C TYR A 213 9.60 -7.81 0.05
N GLU A 214 9.60 -8.76 -0.88
CA GLU A 214 8.63 -8.82 -1.98
C GLU A 214 7.59 -9.92 -1.73
N PHE A 215 6.33 -9.53 -1.79
CA PHE A 215 5.19 -10.43 -1.64
C PHE A 215 4.36 -10.44 -2.92
N PRO A 216 4.60 -11.40 -3.84
CA PRO A 216 3.73 -11.60 -4.99
C PRO A 216 2.42 -12.29 -4.57
N PHE A 217 1.30 -11.78 -5.04
CA PHE A 217 -0.01 -12.39 -4.84
C PHE A 217 -0.95 -12.10 -5.99
N THR A 218 -2.00 -12.93 -6.13
CA THR A 218 -3.00 -12.81 -7.19
C THR A 218 -4.37 -12.72 -6.56
N LEU A 219 -5.17 -11.76 -7.00
CA LEU A 219 -6.56 -11.59 -6.58
C LEU A 219 -7.51 -11.52 -7.78
N PRO A 220 -8.68 -12.17 -7.72
CA PRO A 220 -9.00 -13.23 -6.76
C PRO A 220 -7.98 -14.38 -6.85
N PRO A 221 -7.80 -15.19 -5.79
CA PRO A 221 -6.81 -16.26 -5.80
C PRO A 221 -7.11 -17.26 -6.93
N LYS A 222 -6.06 -17.85 -7.50
CA LYS A 222 -6.21 -18.89 -8.55
C LYS A 222 -6.99 -20.08 -7.98
N ALA A 223 -7.86 -20.65 -8.81
CA ALA A 223 -8.61 -21.85 -8.44
C ALA A 223 -7.65 -22.97 -7.98
N GLY A 224 -7.92 -23.57 -6.84
CA GLY A 224 -7.07 -24.58 -6.21
C GLY A 224 -5.96 -24.06 -5.30
N GLN A 225 -5.55 -22.80 -5.40
CA GLN A 225 -4.53 -22.21 -4.52
C GLN A 225 -4.91 -22.26 -3.03
N VAL A 226 -6.20 -22.05 -2.74
CA VAL A 226 -6.72 -22.08 -1.37
C VAL A 226 -7.00 -23.51 -0.90
N MET A 227 -7.34 -24.44 -1.80
CA MET A 227 -7.71 -25.82 -1.46
C MET A 227 -6.49 -26.70 -1.17
N LEU A 228 -5.36 -26.48 -1.84
CA LEU A 228 -4.13 -27.24 -1.63
C LEU A 228 -3.42 -26.90 -0.30
N ARG A 229 -3.81 -25.80 0.36
CA ARG A 229 -3.14 -25.26 1.54
C ARG A 229 -3.90 -25.44 2.88
N LYS A 230 -4.95 -26.22 2.87
CA LYS A 230 -5.71 -26.61 4.09
C LYS A 230 -5.09 -27.77 4.87
N ARG A 231 -3.78 -27.98 4.75
CA ARG A 231 -3.06 -28.99 5.55
C ARG A 231 -2.24 -28.35 6.64
#